data_fe93b71509770d7107c70450811a9520
#
_entry.id   fe93b71509770d7107c70450811a9520
#
_cell.length_a   1.000
_cell.length_b   1.000
_cell.length_c   1.000
_cell.angle_alpha   90.00
_cell.angle_beta   90.00
_cell.angle_gamma   90.00
#
_symmetry.space_group_name_H-M   'P 1'
#
loop_
_entity.id
_entity.type
_entity.pdbx_description
1 polymer ?
#
loop_
_entity_poly.entity_id
_entity_poly.type
_entity_poly.pdbx_seq_one_letter_code
_entity_poly.pdbx_strand_id
1 'polypeptide(L)'
;MNLSNWIRFRWDLTQLPPFQNQLPEHYEIGPATAEDEMELRKVISSALILDPAWSPAMQEVTERMEVWLERAFASPTNTFLALRHGLRIIGAAVISNDAEAEIHLTPGPCISMEYRNRGFGTRLLEQSLTKLRDAGLKEAFGVAKENAPVSKFLYPKFNGTSSPHDFTAAVAA
;
A
#
# COMPACT_ATOMS: atom_id res chain seq x y z
N MET A 1 -10.04 -13.04 21.82
CA MET A 1 -9.99 -11.89 20.92
C MET A 1 -9.74 -12.39 19.50
N ASN A 2 -10.74 -12.30 18.67
CA ASN A 2 -10.58 -12.71 17.28
C ASN A 2 -9.71 -11.71 16.56
N LEU A 3 -8.44 -12.03 16.47
CA LEU A 3 -7.58 -11.33 15.53
C LEU A 3 -8.13 -11.64 14.16
N SER A 4 -8.58 -10.62 13.46
CA SER A 4 -9.04 -10.76 12.09
C SER A 4 -7.99 -11.51 11.29
N ASN A 5 -8.44 -12.42 10.47
CA ASN A 5 -7.54 -13.16 9.62
C ASN A 5 -6.79 -12.23 8.67
N TRP A 6 -5.51 -12.42 8.60
CA TRP A 6 -4.65 -11.71 7.65
C TRP A 6 -4.43 -12.57 6.43
N ILE A 7 -4.36 -11.93 5.26
CA ILE A 7 -4.12 -12.58 3.98
C ILE A 7 -2.88 -11.97 3.36
N ARG A 8 -2.02 -12.85 2.84
CA ARG A 8 -0.85 -12.47 2.06
C ARG A 8 -1.18 -12.62 0.58
N PHE A 9 -0.89 -11.61 -0.18
CA PHE A 9 -1.01 -11.62 -1.65
C PHE A 9 0.37 -11.66 -2.28
N ARG A 10 0.46 -12.44 -3.36
CA ARG A 10 1.67 -12.55 -4.15
C ARG A 10 1.36 -12.17 -5.60
N TRP A 11 2.22 -11.35 -6.16
CA TRP A 11 2.17 -11.02 -7.60
C TRP A 11 3.43 -11.52 -8.26
N ASP A 12 3.27 -12.20 -9.39
CA ASP A 12 4.37 -12.56 -10.27
C ASP A 12 4.63 -11.36 -11.19
N LEU A 13 5.70 -10.64 -10.91
CA LEU A 13 6.03 -9.41 -11.64
C LEU A 13 6.49 -9.68 -13.07
N THR A 14 6.86 -10.93 -13.38
CA THR A 14 7.21 -11.31 -14.77
C THR A 14 5.98 -11.49 -15.66
N GLN A 15 4.79 -11.57 -15.07
CA GLN A 15 3.53 -11.82 -15.76
C GLN A 15 2.55 -10.66 -15.63
N LEU A 16 3.03 -9.46 -15.32
CA LEU A 16 2.16 -8.29 -15.21
C LEU A 16 1.51 -7.94 -16.56
N PRO A 17 0.22 -7.58 -16.57
CA PRO A 17 -0.41 -7.05 -17.78
C PRO A 17 0.29 -5.78 -18.26
N PRO A 18 0.08 -5.40 -19.53
CA PRO A 18 0.64 -4.13 -20.02
C PRO A 18 0.21 -2.94 -19.15
N PHE A 19 1.17 -2.06 -18.90
CA PHE A 19 0.94 -0.85 -18.11
C PHE A 19 0.04 0.13 -18.86
N GLN A 20 -1.07 0.51 -18.27
CA GLN A 20 -2.05 1.37 -18.91
C GLN A 20 -1.87 2.85 -18.61
N ASN A 21 -1.39 3.19 -17.44
CA ASN A 21 -1.07 4.57 -17.02
C ASN A 21 -2.12 5.61 -17.45
N GLN A 22 -3.39 5.29 -17.26
CA GLN A 22 -4.46 6.22 -17.62
C GLN A 22 -4.99 6.93 -16.40
N LEU A 23 -4.57 8.19 -16.24
CA LEU A 23 -5.07 9.08 -15.19
C LEU A 23 -5.80 10.24 -15.85
N PRO A 24 -6.87 10.76 -15.21
CA PRO A 24 -7.52 11.97 -15.69
C PRO A 24 -6.56 13.16 -15.68
N GLU A 25 -6.89 14.17 -16.45
CA GLU A 25 -6.13 15.43 -16.46
C GLU A 25 -5.98 16.00 -15.05
N HIS A 26 -4.83 16.56 -14.75
CA HIS A 26 -4.44 17.12 -13.44
C HIS A 26 -4.14 16.08 -12.35
N TYR A 27 -4.18 14.79 -12.66
CA TYR A 27 -3.78 13.74 -11.74
C TYR A 27 -2.44 13.14 -12.18
N GLU A 28 -1.58 12.87 -11.20
CA GLU A 28 -0.23 12.36 -11.46
C GLU A 28 0.20 11.42 -10.34
N ILE A 29 0.88 10.34 -10.70
CA ILE A 29 1.54 9.44 -9.75
C ILE A 29 3.03 9.54 -9.96
N GLY A 30 3.77 9.77 -8.89
CA GLY A 30 5.22 9.84 -8.95
C GLY A 30 5.88 9.68 -7.59
N PRO A 31 7.23 9.61 -7.57
CA PRO A 31 7.95 9.50 -6.30
C PRO A 31 7.72 10.72 -5.43
N ALA A 32 7.58 10.49 -4.14
CA ALA A 32 7.51 11.56 -3.15
C ALA A 32 8.90 11.88 -2.64
N THR A 33 9.08 13.12 -2.19
CA THR A 33 10.34 13.59 -1.62
C THR A 33 10.20 13.79 -0.11
N ALA A 34 11.31 14.13 0.56
CA ALA A 34 11.29 14.39 2.00
C ALA A 34 10.36 15.56 2.37
N GLU A 35 10.16 16.51 1.46
CA GLU A 35 9.25 17.64 1.68
C GLU A 35 7.78 17.21 1.75
N ASP A 36 7.45 16.08 1.18
CA ASP A 36 6.09 15.53 1.14
C ASP A 36 5.73 14.72 2.39
N GLU A 37 6.69 14.46 3.28
CA GLU A 37 6.51 13.52 4.39
C GLU A 37 5.28 13.81 5.25
N MET A 38 5.09 15.06 5.66
CA MET A 38 3.96 15.42 6.52
C MET A 38 2.62 15.17 5.86
N GLU A 39 2.50 15.51 4.59
CA GLU A 39 1.27 15.32 3.83
C GLU A 39 1.01 13.83 3.57
N LEU A 40 2.06 13.06 3.26
CA LEU A 40 1.97 11.61 3.11
C LEU A 40 1.50 10.93 4.40
N ARG A 41 2.06 11.32 5.54
CA ARG A 41 1.66 10.77 6.84
C ARG A 41 0.17 11.00 7.10
N LYS A 42 -0.34 12.18 6.76
CA LYS A 42 -1.76 12.49 6.91
C LYS A 42 -2.64 11.62 6.03
N VAL A 43 -2.28 11.46 4.78
CA VAL A 43 -3.05 10.64 3.83
C VAL A 43 -3.10 9.19 4.27
N ILE A 44 -1.96 8.62 4.65
CA ILE A 44 -1.87 7.23 5.10
C ILE A 44 -2.64 7.03 6.41
N SER A 45 -2.42 7.89 7.39
CA SER A 45 -3.09 7.81 8.70
C SER A 45 -4.60 7.93 8.56
N SER A 46 -5.08 8.91 7.79
CA SER A 46 -6.51 9.11 7.58
C SER A 46 -7.16 7.92 6.88
N ALA A 47 -6.49 7.36 5.89
CA ALA A 47 -7.01 6.23 5.14
C ALA A 47 -7.17 4.98 6.03
N LEU A 48 -6.20 4.72 6.91
CA LEU A 48 -6.23 3.56 7.79
C LEU A 48 -7.21 3.74 8.96
N ILE A 49 -7.28 4.93 9.54
CA ILE A 49 -8.19 5.22 10.66
C ILE A 49 -9.65 5.13 10.21
N LEU A 50 -9.95 5.54 8.99
CA LEU A 50 -11.31 5.52 8.45
C LEU A 50 -11.72 4.15 7.89
N ASP A 51 -10.83 3.17 7.88
CA ASP A 51 -11.15 1.83 7.43
C ASP A 51 -11.99 1.11 8.50
N PRO A 52 -13.24 0.69 8.19
CA PRO A 52 -14.08 -0.02 9.16
C PRO A 52 -13.46 -1.30 9.72
N ALA A 53 -12.57 -1.94 8.97
CA ALA A 53 -11.91 -3.16 9.42
C ALA A 53 -10.99 -2.90 10.63
N TRP A 54 -10.56 -1.67 10.84
CA TRP A 54 -9.69 -1.27 11.93
C TRP A 54 -10.43 -0.67 13.13
N SER A 55 -11.70 -0.33 12.99
CA SER A 55 -12.50 0.37 14.00
C SER A 55 -12.39 -0.20 15.42
N PRO A 56 -12.47 -1.54 15.64
CA PRO A 56 -12.46 -2.09 16.99
C PRO A 56 -11.13 -1.94 17.73
N ALA A 57 -10.04 -1.65 17.03
CA ALA A 57 -8.70 -1.57 17.58
C ALA A 57 -8.00 -0.25 17.25
N MET A 58 -8.79 0.82 17.09
CA MET A 58 -8.30 2.09 16.54
C MET A 58 -7.12 2.68 17.30
N GLN A 59 -7.17 2.67 18.64
CA GLN A 59 -6.08 3.25 19.44
C GLN A 59 -4.77 2.49 19.25
N GLU A 60 -4.83 1.18 19.33
CA GLU A 60 -3.66 0.31 19.14
C GLU A 60 -3.09 0.43 17.72
N VAL A 61 -3.98 0.48 16.74
CA VAL A 61 -3.60 0.67 15.33
C VAL A 61 -2.89 2.01 15.14
N THR A 62 -3.40 3.08 15.74
CA THR A 62 -2.80 4.41 15.60
C THR A 62 -1.38 4.44 16.18
N GLU A 63 -1.19 3.87 17.37
CA GLU A 63 0.15 3.81 17.99
C GLU A 63 1.14 3.01 17.16
N ARG A 64 0.73 1.84 16.68
CA ARG A 64 1.59 0.98 15.84
C ARG A 64 1.90 1.63 14.49
N MET A 65 0.93 2.34 13.94
CA MET A 65 1.08 3.02 12.67
C MET A 65 2.13 4.12 12.73
N GLU A 66 2.15 4.92 13.79
CA GLU A 66 3.15 5.96 13.94
C GLU A 66 4.56 5.40 14.00
N VAL A 67 4.76 4.33 14.78
CA VAL A 67 6.05 3.63 14.87
C VAL A 67 6.43 3.06 13.50
N TRP A 68 5.48 2.44 12.81
CA TRP A 68 5.70 1.87 11.50
C TRP A 68 6.08 2.95 10.46
N LEU A 69 5.36 4.08 10.47
CA LEU A 69 5.65 5.20 9.56
C LEU A 69 7.06 5.76 9.78
N GLU A 70 7.47 5.92 11.02
CA GLU A 70 8.82 6.39 11.32
C GLU A 70 9.89 5.44 10.77
N ARG A 71 9.69 4.15 10.95
CA ARG A 71 10.60 3.13 10.40
C ARG A 71 10.60 3.14 8.87
N ALA A 72 9.42 3.26 8.28
CA ALA A 72 9.28 3.29 6.83
C ALA A 72 10.01 4.48 6.23
N PHE A 73 9.84 5.68 6.80
CA PHE A 73 10.52 6.87 6.31
C PHE A 73 12.03 6.85 6.55
N ALA A 74 12.49 6.13 7.56
CA ALA A 74 13.92 5.99 7.85
C ALA A 74 14.60 4.93 6.98
N SER A 75 13.87 4.04 6.33
CA SER A 75 14.45 2.95 5.56
C SER A 75 14.87 3.42 4.16
N PRO A 76 16.15 3.21 3.77
CA PRO A 76 16.63 3.61 2.44
C PRO A 76 16.10 2.72 1.32
N THR A 77 15.54 1.54 1.63
CA THR A 77 15.00 0.62 0.62
C THR A 77 13.54 0.91 0.28
N ASN A 78 12.87 1.78 1.03
CA ASN A 78 11.49 2.14 0.77
C ASN A 78 11.38 3.29 -0.22
N THR A 79 10.39 3.18 -1.10
CA THR A 79 9.99 4.24 -2.01
C THR A 79 8.55 4.63 -1.70
N PHE A 80 8.32 5.94 -1.66
CA PHE A 80 6.99 6.48 -1.43
C PHE A 80 6.46 7.01 -2.74
N LEU A 81 5.32 6.48 -3.18
CA LEU A 81 4.62 6.97 -4.35
C LEU A 81 3.47 7.87 -3.90
N ALA A 82 3.35 9.04 -4.50
CA ALA A 82 2.28 9.97 -4.23
C ALA A 82 1.37 10.08 -5.45
N LEU A 83 0.07 10.02 -5.21
CA LEU A 83 -0.94 10.38 -6.19
C LEU A 83 -1.35 11.82 -5.89
N ARG A 84 -1.18 12.71 -6.86
CA ARG A 84 -1.47 14.14 -6.71
C ARG A 84 -2.64 14.54 -7.59
N HIS A 85 -3.46 15.43 -7.05
CA HIS A 85 -4.43 16.20 -7.81
C HIS A 85 -3.96 17.65 -7.77
N GLY A 86 -3.37 18.13 -8.84
CA GLY A 86 -2.64 19.40 -8.82
C GLY A 86 -1.46 19.32 -7.86
N LEU A 87 -1.44 20.19 -6.87
CA LEU A 87 -0.40 20.23 -5.84
C LEU A 87 -0.72 19.41 -4.60
N ARG A 88 -1.95 18.90 -4.48
CA ARG A 88 -2.40 18.18 -3.29
C ARG A 88 -2.15 16.69 -3.44
N ILE A 89 -1.58 16.07 -2.41
CA ILE A 89 -1.46 14.61 -2.33
C ILE A 89 -2.78 14.03 -1.84
N ILE A 90 -3.36 13.14 -2.64
CA ILE A 90 -4.64 12.51 -2.35
C ILE A 90 -4.54 11.00 -2.24
N GLY A 91 -3.39 10.43 -2.49
CA GLY A 91 -3.13 9.01 -2.34
C GLY A 91 -1.66 8.74 -2.16
N ALA A 92 -1.38 7.59 -1.57
CA ALA A 92 -0.01 7.18 -1.29
C ALA A 92 0.14 5.67 -1.30
N ALA A 93 1.31 5.20 -1.68
CA ALA A 93 1.72 3.82 -1.54
C ALA A 93 3.16 3.78 -1.04
N VAL A 94 3.44 2.86 -0.15
CA VAL A 94 4.79 2.62 0.33
C VAL A 94 5.24 1.27 -0.19
N ILE A 95 6.37 1.25 -0.89
CA ILE A 95 6.90 0.01 -1.43
C ILE A 95 8.34 -0.20 -0.94
N SER A 96 8.67 -1.46 -0.65
CA SER A 96 10.03 -1.85 -0.32
C SER A 96 10.68 -2.45 -1.57
N ASN A 97 11.84 -1.93 -1.94
CA ASN A 97 12.63 -2.43 -3.07
C ASN A 97 13.56 -3.58 -2.66
N ASP A 98 13.53 -4.01 -1.41
CA ASP A 98 14.33 -5.12 -0.92
C ASP A 98 13.74 -6.44 -1.41
N ALA A 99 14.45 -7.15 -2.27
CA ALA A 99 14.01 -8.43 -2.81
C ALA A 99 13.80 -9.50 -1.72
N GLU A 100 14.50 -9.38 -0.60
CA GLU A 100 14.39 -10.32 0.52
C GLU A 100 13.32 -9.94 1.53
N ALA A 101 12.62 -8.83 1.33
CA ALA A 101 11.55 -8.43 2.24
C ALA A 101 10.37 -9.42 2.18
N GLU A 102 9.76 -9.67 3.33
CA GLU A 102 8.55 -10.51 3.39
C GLU A 102 7.33 -9.78 2.86
N ILE A 103 7.32 -8.45 2.98
CA ILE A 103 6.21 -7.60 2.56
C ILE A 103 6.79 -6.42 1.80
N HIS A 104 6.32 -6.21 0.57
CA HIS A 104 6.77 -5.12 -0.30
C HIS A 104 5.77 -3.97 -0.37
N LEU A 105 4.51 -4.25 -0.08
CA LEU A 105 3.40 -3.30 -0.17
C LEU A 105 2.67 -3.26 1.17
N THR A 106 2.95 -2.26 1.99
CA THR A 106 2.25 -2.03 3.26
C THR A 106 2.59 -0.65 3.81
N PRO A 107 1.62 0.19 4.12
CA PRO A 107 0.23 0.08 3.73
C PRO A 107 0.05 0.51 2.28
N GLY A 108 -1.07 0.21 1.76
CA GLY A 108 -1.45 0.82 0.52
C GLY A 108 -1.88 -0.14 -0.57
N PRO A 109 -2.38 0.45 -1.63
CA PRO A 109 -2.54 1.90 -1.83
C PRO A 109 -3.55 2.54 -0.88
N CYS A 110 -3.24 3.73 -0.41
CA CYS A 110 -4.13 4.54 0.43
C CYS A 110 -4.67 5.70 -0.38
N ILE A 111 -5.99 5.87 -0.40
CA ILE A 111 -6.64 6.95 -1.12
C ILE A 111 -7.50 7.76 -0.15
N SER A 112 -7.40 9.08 -0.22
CA SER A 112 -8.26 9.97 0.56
C SER A 112 -9.73 9.70 0.26
N MET A 113 -10.58 9.76 1.30
CA MET A 113 -11.98 9.35 1.22
C MET A 113 -12.72 10.02 0.07
N GLU A 114 -12.50 11.31 -0.14
CA GLU A 114 -13.15 12.11 -1.18
C GLU A 114 -12.85 11.62 -2.60
N TYR A 115 -11.76 10.86 -2.76
CA TYR A 115 -11.29 10.38 -4.06
C TYR A 115 -11.45 8.88 -4.26
N ARG A 116 -12.09 8.19 -3.31
CA ARG A 116 -12.32 6.74 -3.40
C ARG A 116 -13.35 6.40 -4.47
N ASN A 117 -13.35 5.14 -4.89
CA ASN A 117 -14.28 4.59 -5.89
C ASN A 117 -14.18 5.21 -7.28
N ARG A 118 -13.00 5.73 -7.63
CA ARG A 118 -12.72 6.32 -8.94
C ARG A 118 -11.62 5.59 -9.71
N GLY A 119 -11.18 4.42 -9.20
CA GLY A 119 -10.14 3.64 -9.86
C GLY A 119 -8.70 4.06 -9.52
N PHE A 120 -8.50 5.04 -8.66
CA PHE A 120 -7.16 5.52 -8.31
C PHE A 120 -6.32 4.48 -7.56
N GLY A 121 -6.94 3.70 -6.69
CA GLY A 121 -6.25 2.61 -5.99
C GLY A 121 -5.67 1.60 -6.96
N THR A 122 -6.40 1.26 -8.01
CA THR A 122 -5.94 0.35 -9.07
C THR A 122 -4.73 0.93 -9.80
N ARG A 123 -4.78 2.21 -10.16
CA ARG A 123 -3.65 2.86 -10.85
C ARG A 123 -2.42 2.93 -9.96
N LEU A 124 -2.61 3.22 -8.68
CA LEU A 124 -1.51 3.31 -7.72
C LEU A 124 -0.89 1.92 -7.47
N LEU A 125 -1.70 0.87 -7.37
CA LEU A 125 -1.20 -0.50 -7.28
C LEU A 125 -0.42 -0.89 -8.53
N GLU A 126 -0.94 -0.61 -9.70
CA GLU A 126 -0.26 -0.88 -10.97
C GLU A 126 1.11 -0.21 -11.03
N GLN A 127 1.17 1.06 -10.65
CA GLN A 127 2.42 1.81 -10.61
C GLN A 127 3.40 1.21 -9.61
N SER A 128 2.91 0.80 -8.44
CA SER A 128 3.73 0.17 -7.40
C SER A 128 4.37 -1.12 -7.90
N LEU A 129 3.57 -2.01 -8.49
CA LEU A 129 4.06 -3.28 -9.01
C LEU A 129 5.03 -3.07 -10.17
N THR A 130 4.76 -2.11 -11.03
CA THR A 130 5.65 -1.76 -12.15
C THR A 130 6.99 -1.25 -11.64
N LYS A 131 7.00 -0.40 -10.63
CA LYS A 131 8.22 0.11 -10.00
C LYS A 131 9.06 -1.02 -9.41
N LEU A 132 8.43 -1.97 -8.72
CA LEU A 132 9.14 -3.13 -8.16
C LEU A 132 9.74 -4.00 -9.25
N ARG A 133 9.00 -4.25 -10.33
CA ARG A 133 9.51 -4.98 -11.48
C ARG A 133 10.72 -4.28 -12.10
N ASP A 134 10.62 -2.99 -12.31
CA ASP A 134 11.69 -2.19 -12.92
C ASP A 134 12.92 -2.10 -12.02
N ALA A 135 12.75 -2.26 -10.72
CA ALA A 135 13.85 -2.36 -9.76
C ALA A 135 14.51 -3.74 -9.75
N GLY A 136 14.00 -4.69 -10.53
CA GLY A 136 14.59 -6.02 -10.69
C GLY A 136 13.93 -7.13 -9.87
N LEU A 137 12.86 -6.85 -9.14
CA LEU A 137 12.15 -7.88 -8.39
C LEU A 137 11.32 -8.75 -9.34
N LYS A 138 11.27 -10.05 -9.04
CA LYS A 138 10.49 -11.01 -9.83
C LYS A 138 9.12 -11.28 -9.22
N GLU A 139 8.98 -11.03 -7.92
CA GLU A 139 7.73 -11.19 -7.20
C GLU A 139 7.58 -10.11 -6.14
N ALA A 140 6.35 -9.81 -5.78
CA ALA A 140 6.02 -8.87 -4.73
C ALA A 140 4.97 -9.47 -3.80
N PHE A 141 4.99 -9.03 -2.54
CA PHE A 141 4.07 -9.47 -1.51
C PHE A 141 3.41 -8.29 -0.83
N GLY A 142 2.12 -8.43 -0.57
CA GLY A 142 1.36 -7.49 0.23
C GLY A 142 0.50 -8.25 1.25
N VAL A 143 0.20 -7.61 2.36
CA VAL A 143 -0.60 -8.20 3.43
C VAL A 143 -1.74 -7.26 3.78
N ALA A 144 -2.93 -7.81 3.94
CA ALA A 144 -4.11 -7.06 4.33
C ALA A 144 -5.06 -7.94 5.14
N LYS A 145 -5.97 -7.31 5.87
CA LYS A 145 -7.03 -8.05 6.55
C LYS A 145 -8.01 -8.62 5.54
N GLU A 146 -8.50 -9.85 5.82
CA GLU A 146 -9.41 -10.58 4.94
C GLU A 146 -10.65 -9.76 4.56
N ASN A 147 -11.19 -9.00 5.51
CA ASN A 147 -12.43 -8.23 5.30
C ASN A 147 -12.20 -6.82 4.78
N ALA A 148 -10.95 -6.41 4.59
CA ALA A 148 -10.65 -5.06 4.09
C ALA A 148 -11.01 -4.93 2.61
N PRO A 149 -11.47 -3.76 2.16
CA PRO A 149 -11.74 -3.52 0.74
C PRO A 149 -10.54 -3.79 -0.16
N VAL A 150 -9.33 -3.53 0.34
CA VAL A 150 -8.08 -3.80 -0.38
C VAL A 150 -7.96 -5.29 -0.72
N SER A 151 -8.26 -6.17 0.23
CA SER A 151 -8.20 -7.63 0.02
C SER A 151 -9.27 -8.13 -0.94
N LYS A 152 -10.46 -7.53 -0.89
CA LYS A 152 -11.60 -7.99 -1.70
C LYS A 152 -11.57 -7.47 -3.13
N PHE A 153 -11.18 -6.22 -3.33
CA PHE A 153 -11.37 -5.55 -4.60
C PHE A 153 -10.10 -5.06 -5.29
N LEU A 154 -9.01 -4.93 -4.56
CA LEU A 154 -7.79 -4.35 -5.12
C LEU A 154 -6.68 -5.38 -5.31
N TYR A 155 -6.25 -6.05 -4.26
CA TYR A 155 -5.11 -6.97 -4.32
C TYR A 155 -5.31 -8.21 -5.21
N PRO A 156 -6.55 -8.70 -5.46
CA PRO A 156 -6.74 -9.74 -6.47
C PRO A 156 -6.44 -9.31 -7.90
N LYS A 157 -6.33 -8.01 -8.15
CA LYS A 157 -6.01 -7.50 -9.47
C LYS A 157 -4.56 -7.81 -9.86
N PHE A 158 -4.28 -7.75 -11.16
CA PHE A 158 -2.96 -8.03 -11.73
C PHE A 158 -2.47 -9.45 -11.40
N ASN A 159 -3.42 -10.39 -11.33
CA ASN A 159 -3.15 -11.80 -11.04
C ASN A 159 -2.59 -12.06 -9.64
N GLY A 160 -2.95 -11.22 -8.67
CA GLY A 160 -2.59 -11.45 -7.27
C GLY A 160 -3.22 -12.73 -6.73
N THR A 161 -2.40 -13.58 -6.11
CA THR A 161 -2.86 -14.82 -5.48
C THR A 161 -2.77 -14.72 -3.97
N SER A 162 -3.77 -15.23 -3.27
CA SER A 162 -3.86 -15.08 -1.82
C SER A 162 -3.53 -16.38 -1.07
N SER A 163 -2.96 -16.22 0.11
CA SER A 163 -2.74 -17.30 1.07
C SER A 163 -2.91 -16.77 2.49
N PRO A 164 -3.23 -17.65 3.47
CA PRO A 164 -3.27 -17.20 4.86
C PRO A 164 -1.92 -16.66 5.32
N HIS A 165 -1.94 -15.63 6.16
CA HIS A 165 -0.74 -15.05 6.72
C HIS A 165 -0.81 -15.01 8.23
N ASP A 166 0.21 -15.55 8.89
CA ASP A 166 0.34 -15.50 10.35
C ASP A 166 1.20 -14.31 10.74
N PHE A 167 0.54 -13.23 11.10
CA PHE A 167 1.20 -12.00 11.51
C PHE A 167 1.92 -12.13 12.84
N THR A 168 1.49 -13.06 13.68
CA THR A 168 2.09 -13.29 14.99
C THR A 168 3.51 -13.85 14.85
N ALA A 169 3.73 -14.74 13.91
CA ALA A 169 5.04 -15.29 13.63
C ALA A 169 6.02 -14.22 13.11
N ALA A 170 5.54 -13.31 12.28
CA ALA A 170 6.36 -12.22 11.73
C ALA A 170 6.76 -11.21 12.82
N VAL A 171 5.93 -11.00 13.82
CA VAL A 171 6.22 -10.09 14.94
C VAL A 171 7.18 -10.72 15.94
N ALA A 172 7.16 -12.03 16.07
CA ALA A 172 8.06 -12.76 16.98
C ALA A 172 9.49 -12.86 16.45
N ALA A 173 9.66 -12.70 15.17
CA ALA A 173 10.97 -12.66 14.53
C ALA A 173 11.53 -11.25 14.54
#